data_8a11ceecaab345202cee18373c4c9e01
#
_entry.id   8a11ceecaab345202cee18373c4c9e01
#
_cell.length_a   1.000
_cell.length_b   1.000
_cell.length_c   1.000
_cell.angle_alpha   90.00
_cell.angle_beta   90.00
_cell.angle_gamma   90.00
#
_symmetry.space_group_name_H-M   'P 1'
#
loop_
_entity.id
_entity.type
_entity.pdbx_description
1 polymer ?
#
loop_
_entity_poly.entity_id
_entity_poly.type
_entity_poly.pdbx_seq_one_letter_code
_entity_poly.pdbx_strand_id
1 'polypeptide(L)'
;MRGVRVGYGSFVVLEDVDLTVAGGEIVAVTGVNGAGKSTLLSCLAGLHRPTAGTVSVLGGPPRDDAAFWRAVALVADQPTWYPGLTLREHLELVRLTHEPVRGWCLPTDELIDVFGLPGRADAVPTDLSSGQRQRLSLAAALARPSRLLLLDEPEQSLDPEFRKELAGLLREYAGHGGTVVMATHDLDFAAAAGARLVLISEGRVVTPGTTP
;
A
#
# COMPACT_ATOMS: atom_id res chain seq x y z
N MET A 1 -9.08 1.30 13.10
CA MET A 1 -8.68 0.27 14.08
C MET A 1 -8.98 0.80 15.46
N ARG A 2 -9.46 -0.06 16.40
CA ARG A 2 -9.75 0.31 17.79
C ARG A 2 -9.30 -0.78 18.72
N GLY A 3 -8.39 -0.46 19.66
CA GLY A 3 -7.83 -1.36 20.65
C GLY A 3 -7.21 -2.63 20.06
N VAL A 4 -6.58 -2.52 18.87
CA VAL A 4 -6.13 -3.70 18.13
C VAL A 4 -4.88 -4.28 18.77
N ARG A 5 -4.97 -5.58 19.07
CA ARG A 5 -3.86 -6.39 19.55
C ARG A 5 -3.58 -7.54 18.59
N VAL A 6 -2.29 -7.77 18.31
CA VAL A 6 -1.81 -8.90 17.51
C VAL A 6 -0.65 -9.55 18.24
N GLY A 7 -0.73 -10.88 18.40
CA GLY A 7 0.33 -11.64 19.05
C GLY A 7 0.46 -13.04 18.48
N TYR A 8 1.67 -13.58 18.57
CA TYR A 8 2.04 -14.94 18.17
C TYR A 8 2.56 -15.68 19.43
N GLY A 9 1.72 -16.49 20.03
CA GLY A 9 2.03 -17.11 21.31
C GLY A 9 2.24 -16.06 22.42
N SER A 10 3.41 -16.03 23.02
CA SER A 10 3.78 -15.03 24.05
C SER A 10 4.32 -13.72 23.49
N PHE A 11 4.60 -13.65 22.19
CA PHE A 11 5.15 -12.45 21.55
C PHE A 11 4.04 -11.54 21.03
N VAL A 12 3.97 -10.31 21.54
CA VAL A 12 3.00 -9.29 21.10
C VAL A 12 3.67 -8.39 20.07
N VAL A 13 3.04 -8.24 18.91
CA VAL A 13 3.52 -7.39 17.80
C VAL A 13 2.81 -6.05 17.78
N LEU A 14 1.48 -6.06 18.01
CA LEU A 14 0.68 -4.84 18.16
C LEU A 14 -0.07 -4.91 19.48
N GLU A 15 -0.08 -3.80 20.20
CA GLU A 15 -0.70 -3.70 21.53
C GLU A 15 -1.52 -2.42 21.62
N ASP A 16 -2.84 -2.58 21.76
CA ASP A 16 -3.80 -1.49 21.96
C ASP A 16 -3.69 -0.37 20.89
N VAL A 17 -3.68 -0.77 19.62
CA VAL A 17 -3.50 0.15 18.51
C VAL A 17 -4.83 0.78 18.12
N ASP A 18 -4.89 2.11 18.27
CA ASP A 18 -5.95 2.96 17.74
C ASP A 18 -5.44 3.73 16.51
N LEU A 19 -6.13 3.58 15.38
CA LEU A 19 -5.82 4.32 14.14
C LEU A 19 -7.11 4.64 13.39
N THR A 20 -7.31 5.92 13.12
CA THR A 20 -8.36 6.42 12.23
C THR A 20 -7.74 7.08 11.03
N VAL A 21 -8.23 6.74 9.84
CA VAL A 21 -7.84 7.32 8.55
C VAL A 21 -9.08 7.81 7.87
N ALA A 22 -9.09 9.06 7.44
CA ALA A 22 -10.19 9.65 6.69
C ALA A 22 -10.13 9.26 5.20
N GLY A 23 -11.26 9.33 4.52
CA GLY A 23 -11.28 9.18 3.06
C GLY A 23 -10.49 10.31 2.38
N GLY A 24 -9.66 9.97 1.38
CA GLY A 24 -8.80 10.92 0.70
C GLY A 24 -7.52 11.31 1.46
N GLU A 25 -7.25 10.67 2.60
CA GLU A 25 -6.08 10.94 3.42
C GLU A 25 -4.90 10.04 3.00
N ILE A 26 -3.68 10.59 3.09
CA ILE A 26 -2.44 9.81 3.01
C ILE A 26 -1.87 9.71 4.41
N VAL A 27 -1.67 8.48 4.90
CA VAL A 27 -1.09 8.19 6.21
C VAL A 27 0.19 7.38 6.02
N ALA A 28 1.27 7.84 6.63
CA ALA A 28 2.54 7.12 6.69
C ALA A 28 2.75 6.57 8.11
N VAL A 29 2.72 5.25 8.22
CA VAL A 29 3.04 4.50 9.43
C VAL A 29 4.54 4.34 9.50
N THR A 30 5.18 4.98 10.47
CA THR A 30 6.63 5.01 10.64
C THR A 30 7.06 4.27 11.90
N GLY A 31 8.33 3.91 11.99
CA GLY A 31 8.90 3.20 13.15
C GLY A 31 10.05 2.31 12.72
N VAL A 32 10.80 1.81 13.68
CA VAL A 32 11.93 0.92 13.44
C VAL A 32 11.49 -0.41 12.79
N ASN A 33 12.44 -1.13 12.20
CA ASN A 33 12.15 -2.47 11.68
C ASN A 33 11.67 -3.39 12.80
N GLY A 34 10.63 -4.17 12.52
CA GLY A 34 9.99 -5.02 13.52
C GLY A 34 8.99 -4.34 14.45
N ALA A 35 8.75 -3.03 14.33
CA ALA A 35 7.79 -2.30 15.15
C ALA A 35 6.32 -2.69 14.92
N GLY A 36 6.00 -3.49 13.88
CA GLY A 36 4.64 -3.95 13.59
C GLY A 36 3.97 -3.25 12.41
N LYS A 37 4.68 -2.43 11.62
CA LYS A 37 4.14 -1.68 10.47
C LYS A 37 3.44 -2.59 9.44
N SER A 38 4.14 -3.61 8.94
CA SER A 38 3.58 -4.58 7.97
C SER A 38 2.45 -5.41 8.56
N THR A 39 2.51 -5.71 9.86
CA THR A 39 1.43 -6.40 10.58
C THR A 39 0.18 -5.53 10.65
N LEU A 40 0.33 -4.23 10.88
CA LEU A 40 -0.78 -3.28 10.84
C LEU A 40 -1.42 -3.24 9.45
N LEU A 41 -0.62 -3.13 8.36
CA LEU A 41 -1.13 -3.19 6.99
C LEU A 41 -1.84 -4.53 6.71
N SER A 42 -1.28 -5.65 7.18
CA SER A 42 -1.90 -6.98 7.03
C SER A 42 -3.25 -7.08 7.75
N CYS A 43 -3.41 -6.43 8.90
CA CYS A 43 -4.70 -6.33 9.59
C CYS A 43 -5.70 -5.49 8.79
N LEU A 44 -5.28 -4.37 8.20
CA LEU A 44 -6.13 -3.54 7.34
C LEU A 44 -6.53 -4.29 6.05
N ALA A 45 -5.63 -5.09 5.50
CA ALA A 45 -5.90 -5.94 4.33
C ALA A 45 -6.77 -7.16 4.66
N GLY A 46 -7.02 -7.47 5.95
CA GLY A 46 -7.75 -8.66 6.35
C GLY A 46 -6.95 -9.96 6.25
N LEU A 47 -5.66 -9.88 5.95
CA LEU A 47 -4.74 -11.02 5.87
C LEU A 47 -4.36 -11.54 7.26
N HIS A 48 -4.46 -10.69 8.27
CA HIS A 48 -4.22 -11.05 9.66
C HIS A 48 -5.38 -10.62 10.54
N ARG A 49 -5.94 -11.55 11.32
CA ARG A 49 -6.99 -11.25 12.29
C ARG A 49 -6.38 -10.83 13.63
N PRO A 50 -6.78 -9.70 14.20
CA PRO A 50 -6.33 -9.31 15.53
C PRO A 50 -6.80 -10.30 16.60
N THR A 51 -6.00 -10.46 17.64
CA THR A 51 -6.34 -11.28 18.83
C THR A 51 -7.31 -10.56 19.76
N ALA A 52 -7.35 -9.22 19.71
CA ALA A 52 -8.32 -8.37 20.39
C ALA A 52 -8.53 -7.06 19.62
N GLY A 53 -9.57 -6.33 19.96
CA GLY A 53 -9.94 -5.09 19.27
C GLY A 53 -10.70 -5.32 17.97
N THR A 54 -10.87 -4.26 17.17
CA THR A 54 -11.64 -4.29 15.93
C THR A 54 -10.95 -3.53 14.82
N VAL A 55 -11.05 -4.08 13.59
CA VAL A 55 -10.60 -3.41 12.35
C VAL A 55 -11.83 -3.16 11.49
N SER A 56 -11.97 -1.93 11.01
CA SER A 56 -12.98 -1.56 10.01
C SER A 56 -12.31 -0.84 8.86
N VAL A 57 -12.58 -1.28 7.64
CA VAL A 57 -12.05 -0.72 6.39
C VAL A 57 -13.22 -0.43 5.48
N LEU A 58 -13.30 0.81 4.98
CA LEU A 58 -14.40 1.27 4.11
C LEU A 58 -15.80 1.04 4.71
N GLY A 59 -15.92 1.13 6.03
CA GLY A 59 -17.20 1.01 6.75
C GLY A 59 -17.56 -0.40 7.21
N GLY A 60 -16.72 -1.41 6.96
CA GLY A 60 -16.96 -2.81 7.38
C GLY A 60 -15.69 -3.53 7.82
N PRO A 61 -15.82 -4.72 8.40
CA PRO A 61 -14.65 -5.55 8.67
C PRO A 61 -13.99 -5.97 7.35
N PRO A 62 -12.63 -6.05 7.31
CA PRO A 62 -11.93 -6.61 6.15
C PRO A 62 -12.44 -8.02 5.83
N ARG A 63 -12.59 -8.32 4.55
CA ARG A 63 -13.09 -9.61 4.07
C ARG A 63 -12.20 -10.11 2.95
N ASP A 64 -12.02 -11.43 2.87
CA ASP A 64 -11.35 -12.05 1.73
C ASP A 64 -12.39 -12.39 0.66
N ASP A 65 -12.94 -11.34 0.03
CA ASP A 65 -13.88 -11.48 -1.08
C ASP A 65 -13.56 -10.51 -2.23
N ALA A 66 -14.11 -10.79 -3.41
CA ALA A 66 -13.83 -10.03 -4.61
C ALA A 66 -14.27 -8.55 -4.47
N ALA A 67 -15.31 -8.24 -3.71
CA ALA A 67 -15.79 -6.87 -3.52
C ALA A 67 -14.79 -6.04 -2.70
N PHE A 68 -14.23 -6.65 -1.64
CA PHE A 68 -13.19 -6.02 -0.82
C PHE A 68 -11.92 -5.79 -1.65
N TRP A 69 -11.42 -6.81 -2.35
CA TRP A 69 -10.19 -6.71 -3.13
C TRP A 69 -10.31 -5.84 -4.39
N ARG A 70 -11.51 -5.55 -4.87
CA ARG A 70 -11.72 -4.49 -5.87
C ARG A 70 -11.56 -3.09 -5.28
N ALA A 71 -11.93 -2.91 -4.03
CA ALA A 71 -11.86 -1.60 -3.36
C ALA A 71 -10.50 -1.35 -2.67
N VAL A 72 -9.74 -2.39 -2.37
CA VAL A 72 -8.45 -2.33 -1.65
C VAL A 72 -7.34 -2.90 -2.52
N ALA A 73 -6.27 -2.15 -2.69
CA ALA A 73 -5.03 -2.62 -3.31
C ALA A 73 -3.94 -2.74 -2.23
N LEU A 74 -3.24 -3.86 -2.22
CA LEU A 74 -2.08 -4.08 -1.36
C LEU A 74 -0.84 -4.28 -2.23
N VAL A 75 0.18 -3.48 -1.99
CA VAL A 75 1.55 -3.70 -2.48
C VAL A 75 2.38 -4.18 -1.30
N ALA A 76 2.68 -5.48 -1.31
CA ALA A 76 3.51 -6.11 -0.30
C ALA A 76 4.97 -6.22 -0.79
N ASP A 77 5.89 -6.49 0.14
CA ASP A 77 7.33 -6.63 -0.13
C ASP A 77 7.64 -7.69 -1.21
N GLN A 78 6.85 -8.76 -1.29
CA GLN A 78 7.06 -9.82 -2.27
C GLN A 78 5.81 -10.01 -3.16
N PRO A 79 5.74 -9.29 -4.29
CA PRO A 79 4.64 -9.43 -5.22
C PRO A 79 4.68 -10.78 -5.94
N THR A 80 3.50 -11.35 -6.17
CA THR A 80 3.33 -12.57 -6.94
C THR A 80 2.94 -12.23 -8.37
N TRP A 81 3.57 -12.87 -9.33
CA TRP A 81 3.35 -12.65 -10.76
C TRP A 81 2.75 -13.87 -11.43
N TYR A 82 1.91 -13.67 -12.43
CA TYR A 82 1.42 -14.76 -13.29
C TYR A 82 2.56 -15.23 -14.21
N PRO A 83 2.95 -16.49 -14.18
CA PRO A 83 4.01 -17.01 -15.04
C PRO A 83 3.69 -16.81 -16.52
N GLY A 84 4.67 -16.31 -17.27
CA GLY A 84 4.58 -16.16 -18.72
C GLY A 84 3.86 -14.90 -19.21
N LEU A 85 3.22 -14.11 -18.36
CA LEU A 85 2.69 -12.82 -18.76
C LEU A 85 3.78 -11.75 -18.77
N THR A 86 3.78 -10.93 -19.80
CA THR A 86 4.61 -9.73 -19.90
C THR A 86 4.13 -8.66 -18.91
N LEU A 87 4.94 -7.61 -18.71
CA LEU A 87 4.59 -6.45 -17.91
C LEU A 87 3.26 -5.83 -18.39
N ARG A 88 3.12 -5.61 -19.69
CA ARG A 88 1.90 -5.07 -20.30
C ARG A 88 0.69 -5.95 -20.01
N GLU A 89 0.80 -7.24 -20.27
CA GLU A 89 -0.29 -8.19 -20.04
C GLU A 89 -0.71 -8.29 -18.58
N HIS A 90 0.23 -8.13 -17.63
CA HIS A 90 -0.11 -8.04 -16.19
C HIS A 90 -0.97 -6.81 -15.88
N LEU A 91 -0.60 -5.64 -16.39
CA LEU A 91 -1.36 -4.41 -16.16
C LEU A 91 -2.75 -4.49 -16.82
N GLU A 92 -2.85 -5.05 -18.03
CA GLU A 92 -4.12 -5.26 -18.73
C GLU A 92 -5.01 -6.26 -17.99
N LEU A 93 -4.44 -7.37 -17.52
CA LEU A 93 -5.18 -8.36 -16.73
C LEU A 93 -5.76 -7.73 -15.46
N VAL A 94 -4.95 -6.95 -14.75
CA VAL A 94 -5.41 -6.23 -13.54
C VAL A 94 -6.55 -5.30 -13.87
N ARG A 95 -6.48 -4.54 -14.96
CA ARG A 95 -7.57 -3.64 -15.39
C ARG A 95 -8.84 -4.40 -15.73
N LEU A 96 -8.73 -5.44 -16.56
CA LEU A 96 -9.88 -6.26 -16.98
C LEU A 96 -10.62 -6.88 -15.80
N THR A 97 -9.92 -7.31 -14.76
CA THR A 97 -10.53 -7.91 -13.56
C THR A 97 -11.28 -6.89 -12.69
N HIS A 98 -11.12 -5.58 -12.96
CA HIS A 98 -11.73 -4.50 -12.19
C HIS A 98 -12.79 -3.70 -12.99
N GLU A 99 -12.96 -3.97 -14.27
CA GLU A 99 -14.04 -3.37 -15.07
C GLU A 99 -15.40 -3.99 -14.69
N PRO A 100 -16.51 -3.23 -14.70
CA PRO A 100 -16.65 -1.80 -15.03
C PRO A 100 -16.67 -0.86 -13.80
N VAL A 101 -15.77 -1.01 -12.86
CA VAL A 101 -15.74 -0.18 -11.64
C VAL A 101 -15.32 1.25 -12.02
N ARG A 102 -16.05 2.26 -11.51
CA ARG A 102 -15.70 3.67 -11.69
C ARG A 102 -14.75 4.11 -10.57
N GLY A 103 -13.69 4.81 -10.94
CA GLY A 103 -12.71 5.37 -10.02
C GLY A 103 -11.52 5.91 -10.79
N TRP A 104 -10.60 6.55 -10.09
CA TRP A 104 -9.36 7.02 -10.68
C TRP A 104 -8.41 5.84 -10.92
N CYS A 105 -7.95 5.70 -12.12
CA CYS A 105 -6.89 4.78 -12.52
C CYS A 105 -6.26 5.27 -13.81
N LEU A 106 -5.00 4.92 -14.05
CA LEU A 106 -4.28 5.27 -15.26
C LEU A 106 -4.43 4.19 -16.33
N PRO A 107 -4.48 4.55 -17.63
CA PRO A 107 -4.39 3.61 -18.74
C PRO A 107 -3.07 2.84 -18.75
N THR A 108 -3.04 1.64 -19.33
CA THR A 108 -1.86 0.78 -19.35
C THR A 108 -0.64 1.47 -19.96
N ASP A 109 -0.79 2.15 -21.10
CA ASP A 109 0.33 2.83 -21.75
C ASP A 109 0.88 3.98 -20.90
N GLU A 110 -0.01 4.77 -20.30
CA GLU A 110 0.37 5.86 -19.40
C GLU A 110 1.08 5.34 -18.15
N LEU A 111 0.61 4.21 -17.56
CA LEU A 111 1.31 3.55 -16.45
C LEU A 111 2.72 3.11 -16.85
N ILE A 112 2.89 2.50 -18.02
CA ILE A 112 4.20 2.08 -18.52
C ILE A 112 5.15 3.27 -18.64
N ASP A 113 4.66 4.39 -19.17
CA ASP A 113 5.44 5.59 -19.37
C ASP A 113 5.78 6.28 -18.04
N VAL A 114 4.79 6.55 -17.20
CA VAL A 114 4.94 7.23 -15.90
C VAL A 114 5.82 6.42 -14.94
N PHE A 115 5.73 5.08 -14.97
CA PHE A 115 6.61 4.23 -14.19
C PHE A 115 7.98 3.97 -14.81
N GLY A 116 8.31 4.63 -15.93
CA GLY A 116 9.62 4.54 -16.59
C GLY A 116 9.94 3.13 -17.09
N LEU A 117 8.96 2.42 -17.62
CA LEU A 117 9.05 1.04 -18.08
C LEU A 117 8.83 0.82 -19.59
N PRO A 118 8.92 1.87 -20.49
CA PRO A 118 8.52 1.69 -21.90
C PRO A 118 9.36 0.64 -22.62
N GLY A 119 10.66 0.55 -22.34
CA GLY A 119 11.55 -0.46 -22.94
C GLY A 119 11.41 -1.86 -22.32
N ARG A 120 10.44 -2.08 -21.42
CA ARG A 120 10.22 -3.35 -20.70
C ARG A 120 8.79 -3.88 -20.81
N ALA A 121 7.95 -3.23 -21.62
CA ALA A 121 6.53 -3.61 -21.76
C ALA A 121 6.33 -5.08 -22.11
N ASP A 122 7.21 -5.63 -22.97
CA ASP A 122 7.15 -7.01 -23.44
C ASP A 122 8.05 -7.97 -22.61
N ALA A 123 8.70 -7.48 -21.55
CA ALA A 123 9.51 -8.32 -20.66
C ALA A 123 8.61 -9.02 -19.65
N VAL A 124 8.99 -10.25 -19.28
CA VAL A 124 8.36 -10.97 -18.16
C VAL A 124 8.96 -10.48 -16.82
N PRO A 125 8.20 -10.52 -15.72
CA PRO A 125 8.65 -10.00 -14.43
C PRO A 125 9.97 -10.61 -13.91
N THR A 126 10.28 -11.83 -14.29
CA THR A 126 11.56 -12.50 -13.94
C THR A 126 12.78 -11.82 -14.54
N ASP A 127 12.63 -11.14 -15.66
CA ASP A 127 13.72 -10.46 -16.38
C ASP A 127 13.90 -8.99 -15.94
N LEU A 128 13.05 -8.53 -15.01
CA LEU A 128 13.12 -7.18 -14.47
C LEU A 128 14.10 -7.11 -13.29
N SER A 129 14.74 -5.94 -13.12
CA SER A 129 15.49 -5.64 -11.90
C SER A 129 14.55 -5.50 -10.69
N SER A 130 15.09 -5.51 -9.45
CA SER A 130 14.28 -5.29 -8.24
C SER A 130 13.49 -3.97 -8.30
N GLY A 131 14.15 -2.87 -8.70
CA GLY A 131 13.48 -1.57 -8.86
C GLY A 131 12.41 -1.58 -9.94
N GLN A 132 12.64 -2.26 -11.08
CA GLN A 132 11.63 -2.40 -12.13
C GLN A 132 10.44 -3.27 -11.66
N ARG A 133 10.67 -4.34 -10.90
CA ARG A 133 9.59 -5.11 -10.28
C ARG A 133 8.79 -4.29 -9.29
N GLN A 134 9.45 -3.47 -8.48
CA GLN A 134 8.77 -2.56 -7.55
C GLN A 134 7.90 -1.56 -8.30
N ARG A 135 8.43 -0.94 -9.37
CA ARG A 135 7.67 -0.04 -10.24
C ARG A 135 6.45 -0.74 -10.87
N LEU A 136 6.61 -1.98 -11.35
CA LEU A 136 5.49 -2.76 -11.88
C LEU A 136 4.42 -3.06 -10.81
N SER A 137 4.82 -3.38 -9.59
CA SER A 137 3.87 -3.62 -8.47
C SER A 137 3.03 -2.39 -8.16
N LEU A 138 3.67 -1.23 -8.12
CA LEU A 138 3.02 0.06 -7.87
C LEU A 138 2.12 0.45 -9.05
N ALA A 139 2.59 0.25 -10.30
CA ALA A 139 1.79 0.46 -11.50
C ALA A 139 0.52 -0.43 -11.49
N ALA A 140 0.65 -1.71 -11.14
CA ALA A 140 -0.48 -2.63 -11.03
C ALA A 140 -1.49 -2.21 -9.94
N ALA A 141 -1.03 -1.60 -8.84
CA ALA A 141 -1.92 -1.05 -7.82
C ALA A 141 -2.71 0.17 -8.33
N LEU A 142 -2.08 1.03 -9.14
CA LEU A 142 -2.71 2.22 -9.74
C LEU A 142 -3.45 1.92 -11.06
N ALA A 143 -3.30 0.73 -11.62
CA ALA A 143 -4.04 0.27 -12.81
C ALA A 143 -5.53 0.02 -12.52
N ARG A 144 -5.92 -0.04 -11.26
CA ARG A 144 -7.28 -0.38 -10.83
C ARG A 144 -7.91 0.75 -10.02
N PRO A 145 -9.22 0.97 -10.15
CA PRO A 145 -9.94 2.03 -9.46
C PRO A 145 -10.21 1.68 -8.00
N SER A 146 -9.15 1.37 -7.24
CA SER A 146 -9.26 1.09 -5.81
C SER A 146 -9.60 2.35 -5.02
N ARG A 147 -10.18 2.18 -3.83
CA ARG A 147 -10.49 3.26 -2.89
C ARG A 147 -9.46 3.40 -1.78
N LEU A 148 -8.69 2.33 -1.56
CA LEU A 148 -7.64 2.27 -0.54
C LEU A 148 -6.41 1.59 -1.13
N LEU A 149 -5.27 2.26 -1.04
CA LEU A 149 -3.94 1.69 -1.27
C LEU A 149 -3.28 1.39 0.07
N LEU A 150 -2.83 0.15 0.24
CA LEU A 150 -1.98 -0.30 1.34
C LEU A 150 -0.60 -0.59 0.74
N LEU A 151 0.41 0.16 1.16
CA LEU A 151 1.75 0.11 0.56
C LEU A 151 2.78 -0.21 1.63
N ASP A 152 3.48 -1.33 1.48
CA ASP A 152 4.57 -1.72 2.40
C ASP A 152 5.91 -1.35 1.77
N GLU A 153 6.59 -0.36 2.33
CA GLU A 153 7.86 0.22 1.87
C GLU A 153 7.88 0.53 0.36
N PRO A 154 6.90 1.34 -0.15
CA PRO A 154 6.75 1.55 -1.59
C PRO A 154 7.96 2.21 -2.25
N GLU A 155 8.78 2.94 -1.49
CA GLU A 155 10.00 3.61 -1.95
C GLU A 155 11.21 2.68 -2.06
N GLN A 156 11.09 1.44 -1.58
CA GLN A 156 12.20 0.50 -1.58
C GLN A 156 12.66 0.17 -3.00
N SER A 157 13.98 0.08 -3.19
CA SER A 157 14.60 -0.18 -4.50
C SER A 157 14.34 0.85 -5.59
N LEU A 158 13.74 2.01 -5.26
CA LEU A 158 13.52 3.11 -6.18
C LEU A 158 14.64 4.15 -6.05
N ASP A 159 15.02 4.75 -7.18
CA ASP A 159 15.94 5.88 -7.18
C ASP A 159 15.25 7.15 -6.63
N PRO A 160 16.05 8.15 -6.18
CA PRO A 160 15.50 9.34 -5.53
C PRO A 160 14.58 10.19 -6.44
N GLU A 161 14.80 10.16 -7.75
CA GLU A 161 13.97 10.91 -8.70
C GLU A 161 12.60 10.28 -8.81
N PHE A 162 12.56 8.97 -9.01
CA PHE A 162 11.29 8.25 -9.09
C PHE A 162 10.51 8.26 -7.76
N ARG A 163 11.17 8.30 -6.60
CA ARG A 163 10.47 8.49 -5.31
C ARG A 163 9.65 9.78 -5.28
N LYS A 164 10.17 10.89 -5.85
CA LYS A 164 9.43 12.16 -5.94
C LYS A 164 8.23 12.05 -6.89
N GLU A 165 8.41 11.38 -8.02
CA GLU A 165 7.32 11.11 -8.96
C GLU A 165 6.23 10.27 -8.31
N LEU A 166 6.59 9.17 -7.64
CA LEU A 166 5.66 8.32 -6.90
C LEU A 166 4.90 9.12 -5.84
N ALA A 167 5.59 9.96 -5.06
CA ALA A 167 4.93 10.84 -4.09
C ALA A 167 3.91 11.76 -4.75
N GLY A 168 4.21 12.27 -5.96
CA GLY A 168 3.27 13.05 -6.79
C GLY A 168 2.03 12.25 -7.18
N LEU A 169 2.22 11.03 -7.68
CA LEU A 169 1.13 10.13 -8.06
C LEU A 169 0.22 9.77 -6.88
N LEU A 170 0.80 9.53 -5.70
CA LEU A 170 0.01 9.26 -4.48
C LEU A 170 -0.83 10.47 -4.07
N ARG A 171 -0.30 11.70 -4.19
CA ARG A 171 -1.09 12.92 -3.97
C ARG A 171 -2.22 13.08 -4.98
N GLU A 172 -1.95 12.79 -6.25
CA GLU A 172 -2.98 12.82 -7.29
C GLU A 172 -4.09 11.81 -7.02
N TYR A 173 -3.73 10.57 -6.70
CA TYR A 173 -4.67 9.53 -6.30
C TYR A 173 -5.54 9.97 -5.11
N ALA A 174 -4.93 10.57 -4.08
CA ALA A 174 -5.66 11.09 -2.92
C ALA A 174 -6.55 12.27 -3.30
N GLY A 175 -6.10 13.16 -4.18
CA GLY A 175 -6.88 14.28 -4.72
C GLY A 175 -8.14 13.85 -5.46
N HIS A 176 -8.16 12.63 -6.01
CA HIS A 176 -9.33 12.01 -6.62
C HIS A 176 -10.18 11.18 -5.63
N GLY A 177 -9.92 11.32 -4.34
CA GLY A 177 -10.69 10.69 -3.26
C GLY A 177 -10.18 9.31 -2.84
N GLY A 178 -9.08 8.83 -3.40
CA GLY A 178 -8.40 7.63 -2.95
C GLY A 178 -7.76 7.84 -1.58
N THR A 179 -7.62 6.78 -0.81
CA THR A 179 -6.97 6.80 0.52
C THR A 179 -5.71 5.97 0.47
N VAL A 180 -4.64 6.44 1.11
CA VAL A 180 -3.36 5.72 1.15
C VAL A 180 -2.95 5.47 2.60
N VAL A 181 -2.60 4.24 2.93
CA VAL A 181 -1.88 3.90 4.16
C VAL A 181 -0.60 3.19 3.77
N MET A 182 0.52 3.83 4.05
CA MET A 182 1.83 3.25 3.72
C MET A 182 2.66 3.03 4.97
N ALA A 183 3.39 1.93 5.02
CA ALA A 183 4.47 1.71 5.97
C ALA A 183 5.77 2.18 5.32
N THR A 184 6.49 3.07 5.96
CA THR A 184 7.76 3.59 5.45
C THR A 184 8.68 4.01 6.59
N HIS A 185 9.98 3.95 6.35
CA HIS A 185 10.99 4.56 7.21
C HIS A 185 11.59 5.84 6.58
N ASP A 186 11.21 6.17 5.33
CA ASP A 186 11.65 7.37 4.62
C ASP A 186 10.71 8.55 4.90
N LEU A 187 11.12 9.39 5.85
CA LEU A 187 10.35 10.57 6.26
C LEU A 187 10.28 11.64 5.17
N ASP A 188 11.30 11.73 4.33
CA ASP A 188 11.34 12.70 3.22
C ASP A 188 10.33 12.27 2.14
N PHE A 189 10.24 10.97 1.83
CA PHE A 189 9.21 10.43 0.96
C PHE A 189 7.80 10.65 1.53
N ALA A 190 7.60 10.37 2.82
CA ALA A 190 6.32 10.61 3.48
C ALA A 190 5.91 12.08 3.42
N ALA A 191 6.84 12.99 3.69
CA ALA A 191 6.61 14.43 3.58
C ALA A 191 6.32 14.87 2.15
N ALA A 192 7.07 14.37 1.16
CA ALA A 192 6.82 14.64 -0.26
C ALA A 192 5.45 14.15 -0.72
N ALA A 193 4.95 13.04 -0.18
CA ALA A 193 3.59 12.54 -0.42
C ALA A 193 2.51 13.34 0.32
N GLY A 194 2.87 14.28 1.22
CA GLY A 194 1.92 15.00 2.06
C GLY A 194 1.23 14.13 3.11
N ALA A 195 1.90 13.08 3.56
CA ALA A 195 1.32 12.12 4.48
C ALA A 195 1.29 12.63 5.93
N ARG A 196 0.20 12.32 6.63
CA ARG A 196 0.16 12.42 8.10
C ARG A 196 0.99 11.26 8.68
N LEU A 197 1.91 11.60 9.57
CA LEU A 197 2.77 10.61 10.23
C LEU A 197 2.06 9.95 11.40
N VAL A 198 2.21 8.64 11.51
CA VAL A 198 1.79 7.79 12.63
C VAL A 198 2.99 6.96 13.06
N LEU A 199 3.55 7.28 14.21
CA LEU A 199 4.69 6.54 14.75
C LEU A 199 4.23 5.28 15.48
N ILE A 200 4.80 4.14 15.12
CA ILE A 200 4.68 2.89 15.90
C ILE A 200 6.02 2.65 16.60
N SER A 201 5.94 2.49 17.91
CA SER A 201 7.05 2.07 18.76
C SER A 201 6.59 0.96 19.69
N GLU A 202 7.36 -0.13 19.76
CA GLU A 202 7.05 -1.30 20.60
C GLU A 202 5.59 -1.80 20.45
N GLY A 203 5.12 -1.84 19.20
CA GLY A 203 3.77 -2.29 18.86
C GLY A 203 2.63 -1.34 19.21
N ARG A 204 2.91 -0.13 19.68
CA ARG A 204 1.92 0.89 20.06
C ARG A 204 2.00 2.10 19.15
N VAL A 205 0.85 2.73 18.89
CA VAL A 205 0.84 4.04 18.23
C VAL A 205 1.22 5.10 19.25
N VAL A 206 2.30 5.85 18.94
CA VAL A 206 2.76 6.96 19.76
C VAL A 206 2.13 8.25 19.24
N THR A 207 1.30 8.88 20.06
CA THR A 207 0.76 10.21 19.77
C THR A 207 1.82 11.26 20.16
N PRO A 208 2.13 12.24 19.28
CA PRO A 208 3.03 13.34 19.68
C PRO A 208 2.49 14.03 20.93
N GLY A 209 3.21 13.95 22.04
CA GLY A 209 2.83 14.58 23.32
C GLY A 209 2.66 13.64 24.52
N THR A 210 2.70 12.34 24.32
CA THR A 210 2.73 11.37 25.44
C THR A 210 4.17 10.87 25.59
N THR A 211 4.98 11.61 26.30
CA THR A 211 6.25 11.06 26.83
C THR A 211 5.89 10.15 28.00
N PRO A 212 6.44 8.93 28.11
CA PRO A 212 6.23 8.04 29.22
C PRO A 212 6.75 8.61 30.55
#